data_629674de2445f78a68b2d6312f2cf5b9
#
_entry.id   629674de2445f78a68b2d6312f2cf5b9
#
_cell.length_a   1.000
_cell.length_b   1.000
_cell.length_c   1.000
_cell.angle_alpha   90.00
_cell.angle_beta   90.00
_cell.angle_gamma   90.00
#
_symmetry.space_group_name_H-M   'P 1'
#
loop_
_entity.id
_entity.type
_entity.pdbx_description
1 polymer ?
#
loop_
_entity_poly.entity_id
_entity_poly.type
_entity_poly.pdbx_seq_one_letter_code
_entity_poly.pdbx_strand_id
1 'polypeptide(L)'
;MALAMPGRLGDGMKGKERNGSAKMDHHSSHGSAALTGADIMFLQMMIPHHQQAVDISDLALTKSLDAELLALAKNIRDEQAAEIITMKAWLKDADADLEMDHSMGHDMGGMLSDSDLAALKSATGKNFDVLWLKGMTGHHDGALHMTMMIEDATNPEIKSFGQAIVSSQSAQITQMAAMLKRMG
;
A
#
# COMPACT_ATOMS: atom_id res chain seq x y z
N MET A 1 58.18 -15.48 47.36
CA MET A 1 57.74 -16.41 48.35
C MET A 1 56.41 -16.95 47.90
N ALA A 2 56.33 -17.99 47.15
CA ALA A 2 56.36 -19.42 47.46
C ALA A 2 55.27 -19.80 48.49
N LEU A 3 54.34 -20.59 48.14
CA LEU A 3 54.00 -21.98 48.32
C LEU A 3 52.51 -22.18 48.04
N ALA A 4 52.08 -22.95 47.07
CA ALA A 4 52.09 -24.41 46.92
C ALA A 4 50.77 -25.06 47.36
N MET A 5 50.25 -25.81 46.41
CA MET A 5 49.11 -26.76 46.44
C MET A 5 49.32 -27.92 47.50
N PRO A 6 48.31 -28.74 47.76
CA PRO A 6 47.68 -29.73 46.88
C PRO A 6 46.17 -29.96 47.18
N GLY A 7 45.33 -30.46 46.35
CA GLY A 7 45.18 -31.70 45.60
C GLY A 7 44.25 -32.70 46.26
N ARG A 8 43.12 -33.13 45.60
CA ARG A 8 42.67 -34.54 45.45
C ARG A 8 41.25 -34.65 44.86
N LEU A 9 41.14 -35.22 43.73
CA LEU A 9 40.47 -36.44 43.22
C LEU A 9 39.25 -36.99 43.99
N GLY A 10 38.21 -37.29 43.24
CA GLY A 10 37.06 -38.14 43.52
C GLY A 10 35.92 -37.85 42.60
N ASP A 11 35.83 -38.47 41.50
CA ASP A 11 35.21 -39.71 41.02
C ASP A 11 33.69 -39.58 40.80
N GLY A 12 33.32 -39.66 39.55
CA GLY A 12 32.32 -40.40 38.82
C GLY A 12 30.82 -40.26 39.19
N MET A 13 30.04 -39.83 38.25
CA MET A 13 28.92 -40.64 37.75
C MET A 13 28.28 -40.02 36.49
N LYS A 14 28.10 -40.88 35.49
CA LYS A 14 27.32 -40.72 34.25
C LYS A 14 25.91 -40.27 34.51
N GLY A 15 25.41 -39.37 33.67
CA GLY A 15 23.98 -39.02 33.66
C GLY A 15 23.57 -38.19 32.44
N LYS A 16 23.46 -38.87 31.31
CA LYS A 16 22.41 -38.69 30.28
C LYS A 16 22.20 -37.28 29.69
N GLU A 17 22.78 -37.09 28.52
CA GLU A 17 22.40 -36.09 27.55
C GLU A 17 20.89 -36.14 27.30
N ARG A 18 20.20 -35.01 27.51
CA ARG A 18 18.93 -34.69 26.87
C ARG A 18 19.15 -33.43 26.07
N ASN A 19 19.45 -33.68 24.80
CA ASN A 19 19.38 -32.72 23.74
C ASN A 19 17.93 -32.25 23.61
N GLY A 20 17.65 -31.09 24.14
CA GLY A 20 16.40 -30.36 24.00
C GLY A 20 16.68 -29.09 23.24
N SER A 21 16.82 -29.16 21.89
CA SER A 21 16.69 -28.01 21.01
C SER A 21 15.31 -27.45 21.18
N ALA A 22 15.17 -26.49 22.09
CA ALA A 22 14.02 -25.59 22.06
C ALA A 22 14.19 -24.68 20.83
N LYS A 23 13.53 -25.05 19.72
CA LYS A 23 13.17 -24.10 18.69
C LYS A 23 12.37 -23.01 19.38
N MET A 24 12.97 -21.83 19.51
CA MET A 24 12.22 -20.61 19.77
C MET A 24 11.48 -20.25 18.46
N ASP A 25 10.27 -20.75 18.37
CA ASP A 25 9.30 -20.23 17.42
C ASP A 25 8.94 -18.81 17.88
N HIS A 26 9.66 -17.82 17.36
CA HIS A 26 9.25 -16.45 17.42
C HIS A 26 8.09 -16.22 16.43
N HIS A 27 6.96 -16.85 16.71
CA HIS A 27 5.68 -16.34 16.23
C HIS A 27 5.26 -15.23 17.20
N SER A 28 5.68 -14.01 16.91
CA SER A 28 4.96 -12.83 17.37
C SER A 28 3.64 -12.82 16.64
N SER A 29 2.68 -13.60 17.13
CA SER A 29 1.28 -13.45 16.72
C SER A 29 0.79 -12.13 17.30
N HIS A 30 1.03 -11.03 16.58
CA HIS A 30 0.12 -9.90 16.69
C HIS A 30 -1.22 -10.43 16.22
N GLY A 31 -2.19 -10.47 17.13
CA GLY A 31 -3.53 -11.01 16.86
C GLY A 31 -4.36 -10.08 15.97
N SER A 32 -3.90 -9.80 14.74
CA SER A 32 -4.76 -9.24 13.72
C SER A 32 -5.64 -10.38 13.18
N ALA A 33 -6.93 -10.11 13.00
CA ALA A 33 -7.83 -11.06 12.37
C ALA A 33 -7.29 -11.42 10.98
N ALA A 34 -7.43 -12.70 10.59
CA ALA A 34 -7.03 -13.13 9.25
C ALA A 34 -7.77 -12.32 8.18
N LEU A 35 -7.12 -12.11 7.03
CA LEU A 35 -7.75 -11.47 5.88
C LEU A 35 -8.91 -12.35 5.37
N THR A 36 -10.03 -11.71 5.09
CA THR A 36 -11.16 -12.35 4.40
C THR A 36 -10.94 -12.36 2.88
N GLY A 37 -11.74 -13.14 2.15
CA GLY A 37 -11.70 -13.11 0.68
C GLY A 37 -12.02 -11.72 0.10
N ALA A 38 -12.87 -10.93 0.77
CA ALA A 38 -13.18 -9.54 0.38
C ALA A 38 -11.98 -8.62 0.60
N ASP A 39 -11.27 -8.78 1.72
CA ASP A 39 -10.04 -8.02 1.99
C ASP A 39 -8.97 -8.31 0.94
N ILE A 40 -8.74 -9.59 0.62
CA ILE A 40 -7.77 -10.01 -0.40
C ILE A 40 -8.14 -9.42 -1.76
N MET A 41 -9.40 -9.54 -2.18
CA MET A 41 -9.88 -9.00 -3.46
C MET A 41 -9.72 -7.47 -3.52
N PHE A 42 -10.05 -6.76 -2.44
CA PHE A 42 -9.84 -5.33 -2.34
C PHE A 42 -8.36 -4.96 -2.54
N LEU A 43 -7.44 -5.64 -1.84
CA LEU A 43 -6.01 -5.37 -1.95
C LEU A 43 -5.49 -5.63 -3.37
N GLN A 44 -5.90 -6.74 -3.99
CA GLN A 44 -5.52 -7.10 -5.35
C GLN A 44 -6.02 -6.11 -6.40
N MET A 45 -7.20 -5.51 -6.20
CA MET A 45 -7.76 -4.46 -7.08
C MET A 45 -7.09 -3.10 -6.84
N MET A 46 -6.85 -2.74 -5.58
CA MET A 46 -6.32 -1.44 -5.21
C MET A 46 -4.85 -1.26 -5.60
N ILE A 47 -4.06 -2.33 -5.61
CA ILE A 47 -2.64 -2.27 -6.02
C ILE A 47 -2.47 -1.72 -7.45
N PRO A 48 -3.06 -2.31 -8.51
CA PRO A 48 -2.92 -1.78 -9.86
C PRO A 48 -3.62 -0.42 -10.02
N HIS A 49 -4.69 -0.16 -9.28
CA HIS A 49 -5.34 1.14 -9.26
C HIS A 49 -4.37 2.20 -8.74
N HIS A 50 -3.74 2.03 -7.58
CA HIS A 50 -2.74 2.94 -7.05
C HIS A 50 -1.51 3.08 -7.95
N GLN A 51 -1.10 1.99 -8.60
CA GLN A 51 0.03 2.05 -9.54
C GLN A 51 -0.24 3.04 -10.68
N GLN A 52 -1.45 3.08 -11.23
CA GLN A 52 -1.79 4.07 -12.25
C GLN A 52 -1.68 5.51 -11.72
N ALA A 53 -2.10 5.77 -10.49
CA ALA A 53 -1.96 7.11 -9.89
C ALA A 53 -0.49 7.50 -9.69
N VAL A 54 0.36 6.56 -9.28
CA VAL A 54 1.82 6.77 -9.19
C VAL A 54 2.37 7.15 -10.57
N ASP A 55 2.03 6.38 -11.61
CA ASP A 55 2.56 6.58 -12.96
C ASP A 55 2.13 7.94 -13.55
N ILE A 56 0.86 8.32 -13.40
CA ILE A 56 0.39 9.63 -13.89
C ILE A 56 0.87 10.79 -13.03
N SER A 57 1.16 10.57 -11.75
CA SER A 57 1.79 11.57 -10.90
C SER A 57 3.25 11.80 -11.30
N ASP A 58 4.02 10.76 -11.59
CA ASP A 58 5.37 10.89 -12.13
C ASP A 58 5.37 11.65 -13.46
N LEU A 59 4.36 11.41 -14.31
CA LEU A 59 4.20 12.19 -15.54
C LEU A 59 3.97 13.67 -15.24
N ALA A 60 3.14 14.00 -14.24
CA ALA A 60 2.89 15.39 -13.82
C ALA A 60 4.17 16.09 -13.35
N LEU A 61 5.04 15.40 -12.61
CA LEU A 61 6.31 15.94 -12.14
C LEU A 61 7.27 16.32 -13.27
N THR A 62 7.08 15.78 -14.47
CA THR A 62 7.88 16.09 -15.65
C THR A 62 7.25 17.12 -16.59
N LYS A 63 5.94 17.35 -16.52
CA LYS A 63 5.18 18.12 -17.52
C LYS A 63 4.56 19.39 -16.98
N SER A 64 4.11 19.40 -15.73
CA SER A 64 3.50 20.58 -15.12
C SER A 64 4.55 21.62 -14.71
N LEU A 65 4.15 22.88 -14.73
CA LEU A 65 4.90 24.01 -14.18
C LEU A 65 4.13 24.68 -13.04
N ASP A 66 2.91 24.21 -12.73
CA ASP A 66 2.11 24.71 -11.60
C ASP A 66 2.66 24.13 -10.29
N ALA A 67 3.17 25.00 -9.42
CA ALA A 67 3.82 24.58 -8.18
C ALA A 67 2.88 23.83 -7.22
N GLU A 68 1.59 24.19 -7.20
CA GLU A 68 0.60 23.54 -6.33
C GLU A 68 0.28 22.13 -6.87
N LEU A 69 0.14 21.99 -8.19
CA LEU A 69 -0.07 20.69 -8.83
C LEU A 69 1.15 19.77 -8.61
N LEU A 70 2.36 20.29 -8.79
CA LEU A 70 3.59 19.53 -8.56
C LEU A 70 3.69 19.02 -7.11
N ALA A 71 3.32 19.86 -6.13
CA ALA A 71 3.30 19.48 -4.73
C ALA A 71 2.25 18.38 -4.46
N LEU A 72 1.04 18.52 -5.02
CA LEU A 72 -0.02 17.52 -4.90
C LEU A 72 0.36 16.20 -5.58
N ALA A 73 0.86 16.24 -6.81
CA ALA A 73 1.28 15.04 -7.54
C ALA A 73 2.38 14.28 -6.79
N LYS A 74 3.36 15.01 -6.23
CA LYS A 74 4.40 14.39 -5.40
C LYS A 74 3.82 13.72 -4.16
N ASN A 75 2.88 14.38 -3.48
CA ASN A 75 2.22 13.82 -2.29
C ASN A 75 1.45 12.54 -2.62
N ILE A 76 0.62 12.57 -3.67
CA ILE A 76 -0.17 11.40 -4.13
C ILE A 76 0.76 10.24 -4.49
N ARG A 77 1.81 10.50 -5.28
CA ARG A 77 2.81 9.50 -5.66
C ARG A 77 3.43 8.80 -4.44
N ASP A 78 3.94 9.60 -3.50
CA ASP A 78 4.68 9.08 -2.35
C ASP A 78 3.75 8.30 -1.39
N GLU A 79 2.53 8.80 -1.16
CA GLU A 79 1.51 8.17 -0.32
C GLU A 79 1.06 6.84 -0.94
N GLN A 80 0.63 6.85 -2.20
CA GLN A 80 0.11 5.64 -2.84
C GLN A 80 1.20 4.60 -3.13
N ALA A 81 2.45 5.00 -3.36
CA ALA A 81 3.57 4.06 -3.44
C ALA A 81 3.82 3.35 -2.09
N ALA A 82 3.71 4.04 -0.97
CA ALA A 82 3.82 3.44 0.35
C ALA A 82 2.64 2.49 0.66
N GLU A 83 1.43 2.86 0.25
CA GLU A 83 0.23 2.02 0.39
C GLU A 83 0.34 0.73 -0.44
N ILE A 84 0.88 0.79 -1.66
CA ILE A 84 1.16 -0.40 -2.48
C ILE A 84 2.11 -1.37 -1.75
N ILE A 85 3.17 -0.85 -1.12
CA ILE A 85 4.12 -1.68 -0.35
C ILE A 85 3.39 -2.38 0.80
N THR A 86 2.54 -1.66 1.53
CA THR A 86 1.75 -2.19 2.65
C THR A 86 0.79 -3.28 2.18
N MET A 87 0.02 -3.03 1.12
CA MET A 87 -0.93 -3.99 0.55
C MET A 87 -0.24 -5.27 0.08
N LYS A 88 0.90 -5.16 -0.60
CA LYS A 88 1.71 -6.31 -1.04
C LYS A 88 2.25 -7.11 0.14
N ALA A 89 2.65 -6.46 1.23
CA ALA A 89 3.09 -7.15 2.44
C ALA A 89 1.96 -7.97 3.06
N TRP A 90 0.76 -7.40 3.20
CA TRP A 90 -0.40 -8.11 3.74
C TRP A 90 -0.82 -9.31 2.90
N LEU A 91 -0.85 -9.18 1.56
CA LEU A 91 -1.14 -10.32 0.68
C LEU A 91 -0.11 -11.43 0.84
N LYS A 92 1.17 -11.07 0.90
CA LYS A 92 2.27 -12.01 1.12
C LYS A 92 2.16 -12.73 2.47
N ASP A 93 1.85 -11.99 3.54
CA ASP A 93 1.71 -12.56 4.89
C ASP A 93 0.47 -13.48 5.00
N ALA A 94 -0.53 -13.26 4.15
CA ALA A 94 -1.72 -14.10 4.01
C ALA A 94 -1.54 -15.29 3.05
N ASP A 95 -0.33 -15.47 2.45
CA ASP A 95 -0.05 -16.45 1.40
C ASP A 95 -1.04 -16.36 0.22
N ALA A 96 -1.44 -15.13 -0.12
CA ALA A 96 -2.35 -14.81 -1.21
C ALA A 96 -1.59 -14.27 -2.44
N ASP A 97 -2.14 -14.53 -3.63
CA ASP A 97 -1.58 -14.02 -4.87
C ASP A 97 -1.64 -12.48 -4.91
N LEU A 98 -0.63 -11.86 -5.53
CA LEU A 98 -0.57 -10.40 -5.70
C LEU A 98 -1.53 -9.89 -6.77
N GLU A 99 -1.89 -10.74 -7.71
CA GLU A 99 -2.76 -10.42 -8.85
C GLU A 99 -4.06 -11.22 -8.75
N MET A 100 -5.15 -10.61 -9.21
CA MET A 100 -6.40 -11.34 -9.37
C MET A 100 -6.32 -12.29 -10.57
N ASP A 101 -7.08 -13.39 -10.50
CA ASP A 101 -7.31 -14.24 -11.66
C ASP A 101 -7.96 -13.41 -12.78
N HIS A 102 -7.31 -13.38 -13.95
CA HIS A 102 -7.74 -12.61 -15.13
C HIS A 102 -9.14 -12.96 -15.66
N SER A 103 -9.76 -14.02 -15.14
CA SER A 103 -11.13 -14.42 -15.50
C SER A 103 -12.20 -13.52 -14.86
N MET A 104 -11.84 -12.73 -13.86
CA MET A 104 -12.71 -11.80 -13.14
C MET A 104 -12.48 -10.38 -13.67
N GLY A 105 -12.96 -10.08 -14.87
CA GLY A 105 -12.91 -8.76 -15.48
C GLY A 105 -13.73 -7.77 -14.66
N HIS A 106 -13.18 -7.28 -13.56
CA HIS A 106 -13.77 -6.20 -12.78
C HIS A 106 -13.32 -4.86 -13.36
N ASP A 107 -14.30 -4.07 -13.79
CA ASP A 107 -14.09 -2.66 -14.10
C ASP A 107 -13.64 -1.97 -12.79
N MET A 108 -12.34 -1.70 -12.68
CA MET A 108 -11.79 -0.90 -11.59
C MET A 108 -12.20 0.55 -11.85
N GLY A 109 -13.34 0.94 -11.29
CA GLY A 109 -13.94 2.25 -11.51
C GLY A 109 -12.95 3.39 -11.28
N GLY A 110 -13.02 4.40 -12.13
CA GLY A 110 -12.22 5.61 -12.01
C GLY A 110 -10.84 5.56 -12.66
N MET A 111 -10.35 4.39 -13.10
CA MET A 111 -9.09 4.34 -13.86
C MET A 111 -9.19 5.08 -15.19
N LEU A 112 -8.10 5.77 -15.54
CA LEU A 112 -7.97 6.38 -16.85
C LEU A 112 -7.88 5.30 -17.93
N SER A 113 -8.67 5.44 -18.99
CA SER A 113 -8.59 4.58 -20.17
C SER A 113 -7.29 4.82 -20.95
N ASP A 114 -6.95 3.90 -21.85
CA ASP A 114 -5.81 4.07 -22.76
C ASP A 114 -5.91 5.37 -23.57
N SER A 115 -7.12 5.76 -23.98
CA SER A 115 -7.36 7.01 -24.69
C SER A 115 -7.13 8.23 -23.79
N ASP A 116 -7.54 8.20 -22.52
CA ASP A 116 -7.29 9.28 -21.56
C ASP A 116 -5.80 9.41 -21.25
N LEU A 117 -5.11 8.28 -21.06
CA LEU A 117 -3.66 8.26 -20.87
C LEU A 117 -2.91 8.81 -22.10
N ALA A 118 -3.35 8.48 -23.31
CA ALA A 118 -2.76 9.02 -24.54
C ALA A 118 -3.00 10.53 -24.65
N ALA A 119 -4.22 11.00 -24.34
CA ALA A 119 -4.54 12.43 -24.30
C ALA A 119 -3.68 13.17 -23.26
N LEU A 120 -3.54 12.62 -22.06
CA LEU A 120 -2.72 13.18 -20.99
C LEU A 120 -1.24 13.24 -21.39
N LYS A 121 -0.71 12.18 -21.99
CA LYS A 121 0.68 12.13 -22.47
C LYS A 121 0.98 13.15 -23.55
N SER A 122 0.03 13.45 -24.42
CA SER A 122 0.18 14.41 -25.53
C SER A 122 -0.04 15.86 -25.10
N ALA A 123 -0.80 16.12 -24.05
CA ALA A 123 -1.11 17.44 -23.55
C ALA A 123 0.11 18.15 -22.94
N THR A 124 0.09 19.49 -22.96
CA THR A 124 1.14 20.35 -22.39
C THR A 124 0.52 21.58 -21.71
N GLY A 125 1.30 22.19 -20.79
CA GLY A 125 0.90 23.42 -20.10
C GLY A 125 -0.44 23.28 -19.38
N LYS A 126 -1.25 24.34 -19.37
CA LYS A 126 -2.55 24.35 -18.70
C LYS A 126 -3.48 23.21 -19.13
N ASN A 127 -3.42 22.79 -20.39
CA ASN A 127 -4.24 21.66 -20.87
C ASN A 127 -3.85 20.36 -20.19
N PHE A 128 -2.55 20.10 -20.01
CA PHE A 128 -2.06 18.98 -19.24
C PHE A 128 -2.59 19.04 -17.81
N ASP A 129 -2.42 20.18 -17.14
CA ASP A 129 -2.82 20.36 -15.74
C ASP A 129 -4.30 20.09 -15.53
N VAL A 130 -5.17 20.63 -16.41
CA VAL A 130 -6.62 20.42 -16.33
C VAL A 130 -6.99 18.95 -16.57
N LEU A 131 -6.38 18.28 -17.55
CA LEU A 131 -6.63 16.86 -17.83
C LEU A 131 -6.17 15.99 -16.67
N TRP A 132 -4.99 16.26 -16.09
CA TRP A 132 -4.47 15.54 -14.95
C TRP A 132 -5.38 15.67 -13.73
N LEU A 133 -5.80 16.91 -13.39
CA LEU A 133 -6.69 17.16 -12.25
C LEU A 133 -8.03 16.46 -12.40
N LYS A 134 -8.63 16.48 -13.60
CA LYS A 134 -9.90 15.79 -13.88
C LYS A 134 -9.75 14.28 -13.82
N GLY A 135 -8.70 13.74 -14.43
CA GLY A 135 -8.42 12.32 -14.46
C GLY A 135 -8.15 11.79 -13.04
N MET A 136 -7.30 12.49 -12.28
CA MET A 136 -6.98 12.10 -10.90
C MET A 136 -8.18 12.22 -9.96
N THR A 137 -9.08 13.22 -10.17
CA THR A 137 -10.33 13.31 -9.41
C THR A 137 -11.21 12.08 -9.64
N GLY A 138 -11.45 11.70 -10.90
CA GLY A 138 -12.24 10.50 -11.22
C GLY A 138 -11.59 9.21 -10.70
N HIS A 139 -10.26 9.15 -10.76
CA HIS A 139 -9.49 8.03 -10.21
C HIS A 139 -9.69 7.90 -8.68
N HIS A 140 -9.61 8.99 -7.94
CA HIS A 140 -9.86 9.01 -6.51
C HIS A 140 -11.30 8.64 -6.16
N ASP A 141 -12.30 9.15 -6.90
CA ASP A 141 -13.70 8.75 -6.74
C ASP A 141 -13.88 7.23 -6.90
N GLY A 142 -13.17 6.61 -7.85
CA GLY A 142 -13.13 5.16 -8.02
C GLY A 142 -12.57 4.43 -6.81
N ALA A 143 -11.46 4.91 -6.25
CA ALA A 143 -10.87 4.34 -5.04
C ALA A 143 -11.83 4.41 -3.85
N LEU A 144 -12.54 5.54 -3.66
CA LEU A 144 -13.54 5.68 -2.60
C LEU A 144 -14.66 4.64 -2.74
N HIS A 145 -15.11 4.34 -3.96
CA HIS A 145 -16.08 3.26 -4.20
C HIS A 145 -15.52 1.88 -3.83
N MET A 146 -14.27 1.61 -4.17
CA MET A 146 -13.65 0.32 -3.82
C MET A 146 -13.50 0.12 -2.30
N THR A 147 -13.28 1.19 -1.52
CA THR A 147 -13.18 1.06 -0.05
C THR A 147 -14.47 0.58 0.60
N MET A 148 -15.63 0.71 -0.08
CA MET A 148 -16.91 0.17 0.42
C MET A 148 -16.87 -1.37 0.58
N MET A 149 -16.00 -2.07 -0.15
CA MET A 149 -15.83 -3.53 -0.02
C MET A 149 -15.31 -3.94 1.36
N ILE A 150 -14.60 -3.05 2.04
CA ILE A 150 -13.95 -3.29 3.33
C ILE A 150 -14.48 -2.41 4.45
N GLU A 151 -15.60 -1.72 4.23
CA GLU A 151 -16.23 -0.85 5.24
C GLU A 151 -16.53 -1.62 6.53
N ASP A 152 -17.02 -2.86 6.39
CA ASP A 152 -17.33 -3.78 7.48
C ASP A 152 -16.22 -4.81 7.76
N ALA A 153 -14.98 -4.55 7.32
CA ALA A 153 -13.88 -5.46 7.56
C ALA A 153 -13.71 -5.75 9.06
N THR A 154 -13.57 -7.02 9.39
CA THR A 154 -13.33 -7.49 10.77
C THR A 154 -11.87 -7.34 11.17
N ASN A 155 -10.96 -7.30 10.19
CA ASN A 155 -9.56 -7.00 10.42
C ASN A 155 -9.40 -5.49 10.69
N PRO A 156 -8.93 -5.09 11.89
CA PRO A 156 -8.85 -3.67 12.27
C PRO A 156 -7.81 -2.88 11.45
N GLU A 157 -6.76 -3.54 10.95
CA GLU A 157 -5.74 -2.90 10.11
C GLU A 157 -6.31 -2.56 8.73
N ILE A 158 -7.04 -3.51 8.11
CA ILE A 158 -7.72 -3.29 6.83
C ILE A 158 -8.79 -2.20 6.95
N LYS A 159 -9.59 -2.25 8.02
CA LYS A 159 -10.61 -1.21 8.28
C LYS A 159 -9.98 0.17 8.43
N SER A 160 -8.93 0.29 9.23
CA SER A 160 -8.21 1.56 9.42
C SER A 160 -7.56 2.05 8.13
N PHE A 161 -7.04 1.14 7.32
CA PHE A 161 -6.44 1.46 6.03
C PHE A 161 -7.48 2.02 5.04
N GLY A 162 -8.65 1.40 4.93
CA GLY A 162 -9.75 1.93 4.12
C GLY A 162 -10.18 3.32 4.57
N GLN A 163 -10.31 3.55 5.88
CA GLN A 163 -10.64 4.86 6.43
C GLN A 163 -9.57 5.92 6.14
N ALA A 164 -8.29 5.55 6.17
CA ALA A 164 -7.19 6.44 5.80
C ALA A 164 -7.26 6.85 4.33
N ILE A 165 -7.49 5.90 3.41
CA ILE A 165 -7.70 6.17 1.98
C ILE A 165 -8.88 7.14 1.79
N VAL A 166 -10.02 6.88 2.43
CA VAL A 166 -11.20 7.76 2.34
C VAL A 166 -10.87 9.18 2.79
N SER A 167 -10.15 9.32 3.90
CA SER A 167 -9.79 10.63 4.45
C SER A 167 -8.82 11.39 3.54
N SER A 168 -7.72 10.76 3.12
CA SER A 168 -6.68 11.41 2.32
C SER A 168 -7.20 11.76 0.93
N GLN A 169 -7.85 10.82 0.24
CA GLN A 169 -8.30 11.04 -1.13
C GLN A 169 -9.48 12.00 -1.22
N SER A 170 -10.39 12.05 -0.24
CA SER A 170 -11.43 13.08 -0.18
C SER A 170 -10.85 14.49 -0.02
N ALA A 171 -9.80 14.65 0.78
CA ALA A 171 -9.09 15.91 0.91
C ALA A 171 -8.39 16.32 -0.39
N GLN A 172 -7.76 15.36 -1.08
CA GLN A 172 -7.11 15.58 -2.37
C GLN A 172 -8.12 15.94 -3.47
N ILE A 173 -9.30 15.31 -3.52
CA ILE A 173 -10.41 15.69 -4.43
C ILE A 173 -10.82 17.15 -4.19
N THR A 174 -10.96 17.54 -2.93
CA THR A 174 -11.30 18.93 -2.57
C THR A 174 -10.24 19.92 -3.05
N GLN A 175 -8.95 19.57 -2.88
CA GLN A 175 -7.83 20.38 -3.37
C GLN A 175 -7.84 20.47 -4.90
N MET A 176 -8.01 19.35 -5.61
CA MET A 176 -8.09 19.33 -7.07
C MET A 176 -9.25 20.17 -7.61
N ALA A 177 -10.42 20.13 -6.97
CA ALA A 177 -11.56 20.96 -7.33
C ALA A 177 -11.26 22.47 -7.18
N ALA A 178 -10.57 22.87 -6.11
CA ALA A 178 -10.13 24.25 -5.90
C ALA A 178 -9.15 24.70 -7.00
N MET A 179 -8.18 23.82 -7.36
CA MET A 179 -7.22 24.10 -8.43
C MET A 179 -7.89 24.21 -9.80
N LEU A 180 -8.83 23.33 -10.13
CA LEU A 180 -9.60 23.40 -11.36
C LEU A 180 -10.39 24.72 -11.44
N LYS A 181 -11.00 25.16 -10.34
CA LYS A 181 -11.70 26.45 -10.27
C LYS A 181 -10.74 27.64 -10.50
N ARG A 182 -9.51 27.57 -9.98
CA ARG A 182 -8.49 28.61 -10.21
C ARG A 182 -8.02 28.65 -11.65
N MET A 183 -8.00 27.52 -12.31
CA MET A 183 -7.54 27.38 -13.71
C MET A 183 -8.63 27.70 -14.76
N GLY A 184 -9.90 27.60 -14.39
CA GLY A 184 -11.03 27.87 -15.29
C GLY A 184 -11.29 29.31 -15.47
#